data_41c7515046365766cb16f4b173d47d54
#
_entry.id   41c7515046365766cb16f4b173d47d54
#
_cell.length_a   1.000
_cell.length_b   1.000
_cell.length_c   1.000
_cell.angle_alpha   90.00
_cell.angle_beta   90.00
_cell.angle_gamma   90.00
#
_symmetry.space_group_name_H-M   'P 1'
#
loop_
_entity.id
_entity.type
_entity.pdbx_description
1 polymer ?
#
loop_
_entity_poly.entity_id
_entity_poly.type
_entity_poly.pdbx_seq_one_letter_code
_entity_poly.pdbx_strand_id
1 'polypeptide(L)'
;MRIHPYVDTTRSNSDGTFPVYVVVKNKLGRFFVNTGLTTTDKLVGMLFPKADKAGKTKTTLLGKYLADIEVLCLQSELSKTDNKQLKKEIQEKVFGMVPKTSTLSDYIYEFAGTKTNQTRSIYELTARKVMDFDSKAGLSIDKEWIESFRSHYIEEGMSINGVGKELRNIRAVFNWARKRGLTQNYPFLDYHIVEEETVPNNISVEDLRRLRDYPCESWQKPYVDFFFLSFYLAGINPVDLLSLKSDAIKDGHLTFVRQKTNKQGSTKIRTITLPVLPDAQEIIDRYPSEEGWLTGFMDCRNSYRSFARACNDALQKVGPSHKVKDKVGKLRKMEYEPICPEITLYSARYSFGSIAANDLDISERTIGMCLGHSWAKNVTSRYMATDQRKIDNAVRRVIGYFAGSELP
;
A
#
# COMPACT_ATOMS: atom_id res chain seq x y z
N MET A 1 29.90 30.19 15.35
CA MET A 1 29.44 29.91 13.97
C MET A 1 30.63 30.04 13.02
N ARG A 2 30.70 29.21 11.94
CA ARG A 2 31.72 29.33 10.86
C ARG A 2 31.01 29.23 9.53
N ILE A 3 31.35 30.15 8.60
CA ILE A 3 30.78 30.19 7.26
C ILE A 3 31.97 30.31 6.31
N HIS A 4 32.08 29.43 5.32
CA HIS A 4 33.16 29.43 4.36
C HIS A 4 32.73 28.80 3.03
N PRO A 5 33.35 29.18 1.92
CA PRO A 5 33.11 28.57 0.63
C PRO A 5 33.72 27.17 0.58
N TYR A 6 33.09 26.27 -0.22
CA TYR A 6 33.52 24.92 -0.47
C TYR A 6 33.32 24.56 -1.93
N VAL A 7 34.30 23.94 -2.57
CA VAL A 7 34.20 23.41 -3.93
C VAL A 7 33.98 21.90 -3.86
N ASP A 8 32.90 21.42 -4.43
CA ASP A 8 32.66 19.99 -4.54
C ASP A 8 33.38 19.42 -5.76
N THR A 9 34.58 18.92 -5.52
CA THR A 9 35.43 18.32 -6.56
C THR A 9 35.06 16.89 -6.93
N THR A 10 34.08 16.28 -6.21
CA THR A 10 33.63 14.92 -6.48
C THR A 10 32.57 14.87 -7.59
N ARG A 11 31.99 16.05 -7.95
CA ARG A 11 30.97 16.20 -8.98
C ARG A 11 31.42 17.25 -9.97
N SER A 12 31.80 16.86 -11.19
CA SER A 12 32.05 17.81 -12.29
C SER A 12 30.78 17.98 -13.11
N ASN A 13 30.52 19.23 -13.55
CA ASN A 13 29.52 19.53 -14.55
C ASN A 13 29.96 19.04 -15.94
N SER A 14 29.04 19.00 -16.90
CA SER A 14 29.33 18.62 -18.30
C SER A 14 30.38 19.53 -19.00
N ASP A 15 30.55 20.76 -18.50
CA ASP A 15 31.53 21.75 -18.99
C ASP A 15 32.89 21.66 -18.26
N GLY A 16 33.10 20.64 -17.43
CA GLY A 16 34.35 20.45 -16.66
C GLY A 16 34.51 21.36 -15.44
N THR A 17 33.48 22.15 -15.09
CA THR A 17 33.50 23.00 -13.90
C THR A 17 33.00 22.25 -12.66
N PHE A 18 33.35 22.78 -11.48
CA PHE A 18 32.92 22.27 -10.20
C PHE A 18 31.94 23.21 -9.49
N PRO A 19 30.87 22.73 -8.86
CA PRO A 19 29.94 23.59 -8.15
C PRO A 19 30.57 24.15 -6.86
N VAL A 20 30.22 25.40 -6.55
CA VAL A 20 30.68 26.13 -5.38
C VAL A 20 29.52 26.18 -4.37
N TYR A 21 29.77 25.72 -3.14
CA TYR A 21 28.84 25.74 -2.01
C TYR A 21 29.34 26.75 -0.96
N VAL A 22 28.43 27.18 -0.11
CA VAL A 22 28.76 27.77 1.19
C VAL A 22 28.43 26.74 2.28
N VAL A 23 29.40 26.48 3.12
CA VAL A 23 29.24 25.64 4.31
C VAL A 23 28.92 26.51 5.50
N VAL A 24 27.81 26.23 6.16
CA VAL A 24 27.42 26.85 7.44
C VAL A 24 27.56 25.80 8.53
N LYS A 25 28.39 26.09 9.54
CA LYS A 25 28.57 25.26 10.74
C LYS A 25 28.20 26.06 11.98
N ASN A 26 27.17 25.59 12.69
CA ASN A 26 26.68 26.17 13.95
C ASN A 26 26.57 25.07 15.05
N LYS A 27 25.96 25.43 16.20
CA LYS A 27 25.77 24.49 17.32
C LYS A 27 24.84 23.31 16.98
N LEU A 28 23.94 23.48 16.00
CA LEU A 28 22.97 22.47 15.55
C LEU A 28 23.53 21.55 14.46
N GLY A 29 24.81 21.71 14.06
CA GLY A 29 25.47 20.90 13.05
C GLY A 29 25.98 21.70 11.87
N ARG A 30 26.17 21.03 10.72
CA ARG A 30 26.61 21.67 9.46
C ARG A 30 25.67 21.35 8.32
N PHE A 31 25.52 22.31 7.41
CA PHE A 31 24.80 22.10 6.15
C PHE A 31 25.47 22.87 5.01
N PHE A 32 25.16 22.47 3.78
CA PHE A 32 25.70 23.04 2.56
C PHE A 32 24.61 23.77 1.79
N VAL A 33 24.93 24.94 1.26
CA VAL A 33 24.05 25.73 0.41
C VAL A 33 24.73 25.94 -0.95
N ASN A 34 24.05 25.52 -2.01
CA ASN A 34 24.57 25.73 -3.38
C ASN A 34 24.46 27.21 -3.74
N THR A 35 25.54 27.80 -4.22
CA THR A 35 25.58 29.22 -4.60
C THR A 35 25.14 29.49 -6.03
N GLY A 36 24.99 28.45 -6.86
CA GLY A 36 24.83 28.57 -8.33
C GLY A 36 26.10 28.96 -9.06
N LEU A 37 27.19 29.23 -8.35
CA LEU A 37 28.49 29.55 -8.97
C LEU A 37 29.27 28.27 -9.29
N THR A 38 30.05 28.32 -10.35
CA THR A 38 30.93 27.22 -10.76
C THR A 38 32.37 27.75 -10.96
N THR A 39 33.35 26.88 -10.71
CA THR A 39 34.79 27.18 -10.88
C THR A 39 35.52 26.04 -11.57
N THR A 40 36.59 26.34 -12.28
CA THR A 40 37.54 25.35 -12.83
C THR A 40 38.64 24.98 -11.84
N ASP A 41 38.79 25.76 -10.76
CA ASP A 41 39.86 25.57 -9.79
C ASP A 41 39.38 24.68 -8.64
N LYS A 42 40.19 23.68 -8.28
CA LYS A 42 39.92 22.75 -7.19
C LYS A 42 40.34 23.28 -5.81
N LEU A 43 41.08 24.38 -5.77
CA LEU A 43 41.63 24.93 -4.53
C LEU A 43 40.76 26.07 -4.01
N VAL A 44 40.27 25.91 -2.77
CA VAL A 44 39.38 26.88 -2.11
C VAL A 44 40.00 28.29 -1.98
N GLY A 45 41.35 28.41 -1.99
CA GLY A 45 42.06 29.70 -1.90
C GLY A 45 42.12 30.49 -3.22
N MET A 46 41.85 29.88 -4.36
CA MET A 46 41.86 30.47 -5.67
C MET A 46 40.57 30.19 -6.44
N LEU A 47 39.44 30.35 -5.80
CA LEU A 47 38.12 29.98 -6.35
C LEU A 47 37.83 30.54 -7.73
N PHE A 48 38.34 31.72 -7.99
CA PHE A 48 38.17 32.38 -9.31
C PHE A 48 39.45 33.06 -9.76
N PRO A 49 39.89 32.92 -11.03
CA PRO A 49 41.09 33.56 -11.54
C PRO A 49 40.99 35.09 -11.43
N LYS A 50 41.95 35.70 -10.71
CA LYS A 50 41.96 37.17 -10.54
C LYS A 50 42.26 37.97 -11.83
N ALA A 51 42.84 37.31 -12.82
CA ALA A 51 43.18 37.93 -14.11
C ALA A 51 41.95 38.12 -15.02
N ASP A 52 40.89 37.34 -14.79
CA ASP A 52 39.69 37.43 -15.62
C ASP A 52 38.65 38.37 -15.00
N LYS A 53 37.98 39.19 -15.79
CA LYS A 53 36.90 40.09 -15.37
C LYS A 53 35.74 39.31 -14.78
N ALA A 54 35.40 38.15 -15.37
CA ALA A 54 34.35 37.26 -14.87
C ALA A 54 34.72 36.65 -13.49
N GLY A 55 35.99 36.28 -13.28
CA GLY A 55 36.48 35.77 -12.01
C GLY A 55 36.43 36.83 -10.90
N LYS A 56 36.77 38.10 -11.19
CA LYS A 56 36.60 39.20 -10.22
C LYS A 56 35.15 39.40 -9.83
N THR A 57 34.25 39.38 -10.80
CA THR A 57 32.80 39.50 -10.55
C THR A 57 32.28 38.37 -9.69
N LYS A 58 32.66 37.13 -9.98
CA LYS A 58 32.27 35.94 -9.17
C LYS A 58 32.83 36.04 -7.74
N THR A 59 34.06 36.53 -7.57
CA THR A 59 34.66 36.71 -6.21
C THR A 59 33.90 37.77 -5.42
N THR A 60 33.53 38.88 -6.02
CA THR A 60 32.74 39.94 -5.37
C THR A 60 31.37 39.44 -5.01
N LEU A 61 30.72 38.69 -5.91
CA LEU A 61 29.39 38.12 -5.68
C LEU A 61 29.41 37.09 -4.54
N LEU A 62 30.42 36.20 -4.49
CA LEU A 62 30.61 35.27 -3.41
C LEU A 62 30.82 35.97 -2.06
N GLY A 63 31.63 37.05 -2.05
CA GLY A 63 31.80 37.86 -0.84
C GLY A 63 30.49 38.46 -0.32
N LYS A 64 29.64 38.96 -1.23
CA LYS A 64 28.29 39.42 -0.89
C LYS A 64 27.43 38.31 -0.30
N TYR A 65 27.39 37.13 -0.94
CA TYR A 65 26.64 35.99 -0.44
C TYR A 65 27.07 35.57 0.97
N LEU A 66 28.38 35.55 1.24
CA LEU A 66 28.87 35.21 2.58
C LEU A 66 28.39 36.19 3.65
N ALA A 67 28.44 37.52 3.34
CA ALA A 67 27.95 38.55 4.25
C ALA A 67 26.45 38.45 4.51
N ASP A 68 25.66 38.29 3.44
CA ASP A 68 24.18 38.14 3.56
C ASP A 68 23.80 36.89 4.36
N ILE A 69 24.51 35.78 4.15
CA ILE A 69 24.31 34.52 4.91
C ILE A 69 24.68 34.72 6.38
N GLU A 70 25.75 35.46 6.67
CA GLU A 70 26.17 35.74 8.05
C GLU A 70 25.11 36.52 8.83
N VAL A 71 24.50 37.52 8.19
CA VAL A 71 23.37 38.30 8.77
C VAL A 71 22.18 37.39 9.10
N LEU A 72 21.79 36.53 8.14
CA LEU A 72 20.67 35.60 8.38
C LEU A 72 20.96 34.58 9.48
N CYS A 73 22.19 34.09 9.55
CA CYS A 73 22.61 33.18 10.60
C CYS A 73 22.59 33.83 11.99
N LEU A 74 23.00 35.08 12.12
CA LEU A 74 22.90 35.85 13.38
C LEU A 74 21.43 36.06 13.80
N GLN A 75 20.57 36.42 12.86
CA GLN A 75 19.12 36.50 13.09
C GLN A 75 18.51 35.17 13.53
N SER A 76 18.92 34.07 12.91
CA SER A 76 18.47 32.71 13.25
C SER A 76 18.90 32.29 14.66
N GLU A 77 20.09 32.64 15.10
CA GLU A 77 20.54 32.38 16.49
C GLU A 77 19.66 33.10 17.51
N LEU A 78 19.21 34.33 17.23
CA LEU A 78 18.29 35.10 18.07
C LEU A 78 16.89 34.49 18.10
N SER A 79 16.39 34.01 16.98
CA SER A 79 15.04 33.45 16.84
C SER A 79 14.94 31.93 17.14
N LYS A 80 16.06 31.28 17.49
CA LYS A 80 16.17 29.83 17.71
C LYS A 80 15.66 28.97 16.56
N THR A 81 15.84 29.42 15.32
CA THR A 81 15.43 28.73 14.09
C THR A 81 16.30 27.49 13.86
N ASP A 82 15.70 26.39 13.40
CA ASP A 82 16.42 25.17 13.07
C ASP A 82 17.22 25.30 11.75
N ASN A 83 18.19 24.40 11.54
CA ASN A 83 19.06 24.42 10.35
C ASN A 83 18.30 24.19 9.04
N LYS A 84 17.17 23.50 9.04
CA LYS A 84 16.37 23.25 7.84
C LYS A 84 15.65 24.52 7.40
N GLN A 85 15.07 25.23 8.33
CA GLN A 85 14.41 26.50 8.09
C GLN A 85 15.43 27.59 7.71
N LEU A 86 16.56 27.68 8.40
CA LEU A 86 17.65 28.60 8.07
C LEU A 86 18.20 28.37 6.66
N LYS A 87 18.43 27.12 6.27
CA LYS A 87 18.87 26.78 4.89
C LYS A 87 17.87 27.26 3.86
N LYS A 88 16.57 27.09 4.10
CA LYS A 88 15.50 27.55 3.23
C LYS A 88 15.51 29.08 3.10
N GLU A 89 15.63 29.81 4.20
CA GLU A 89 15.70 31.27 4.18
C GLU A 89 16.93 31.82 3.45
N ILE A 90 18.08 31.15 3.58
CA ILE A 90 19.28 31.51 2.81
C ILE A 90 19.03 31.31 1.31
N GLN A 91 18.43 30.18 0.91
CA GLN A 91 18.12 29.88 -0.48
C GLN A 91 17.15 30.93 -1.07
N GLU A 92 16.13 31.32 -0.34
CA GLU A 92 15.13 32.29 -0.77
C GLU A 92 15.70 33.73 -0.82
N LYS A 93 16.29 34.18 0.29
CA LYS A 93 16.62 35.61 0.48
C LYS A 93 17.98 35.98 -0.13
N VAL A 94 18.96 35.09 -0.13
CA VAL A 94 20.32 35.38 -0.63
C VAL A 94 20.47 35.00 -2.09
N PHE A 95 19.95 33.84 -2.48
CA PHE A 95 20.11 33.32 -3.84
C PHE A 95 18.93 33.58 -4.75
N GLY A 96 17.81 34.15 -4.23
CA GLY A 96 16.60 34.33 -5.01
C GLY A 96 16.03 33.02 -5.56
N MET A 97 16.45 31.92 -4.94
CA MET A 97 15.89 30.63 -5.30
C MET A 97 14.42 30.64 -4.82
N VAL A 98 13.51 30.81 -5.76
CA VAL A 98 12.11 30.49 -5.49
C VAL A 98 12.11 29.05 -5.00
N PRO A 99 11.58 28.77 -3.80
CA PRO A 99 11.48 27.38 -3.36
C PRO A 99 10.81 26.61 -4.49
N LYS A 100 11.39 25.49 -4.87
CA LYS A 100 10.67 24.56 -5.77
C LYS A 100 9.36 24.32 -5.06
N THR A 101 8.30 24.95 -5.53
CA THR A 101 6.98 24.83 -4.93
C THR A 101 6.71 23.34 -4.90
N SER A 102 6.58 22.79 -3.69
CA SER A 102 6.33 21.36 -3.56
C SER A 102 5.08 21.03 -4.35
N THR A 103 5.21 20.13 -5.29
CA THR A 103 4.09 19.70 -6.11
C THR A 103 3.13 18.83 -5.29
N LEU A 104 1.93 18.62 -5.78
CA LEU A 104 0.99 17.70 -5.17
C LEU A 104 1.60 16.30 -5.04
N SER A 105 2.36 15.86 -6.05
CA SER A 105 3.10 14.59 -5.99
C SER A 105 4.10 14.56 -4.85
N ASP A 106 4.84 15.65 -4.59
CA ASP A 106 5.77 15.73 -3.46
C ASP A 106 5.05 15.59 -2.12
N TYR A 107 3.89 16.24 -1.95
CA TYR A 107 3.07 16.10 -0.74
C TYR A 107 2.50 14.69 -0.57
N ILE A 108 2.12 14.02 -1.68
CA ILE A 108 1.67 12.63 -1.64
C ILE A 108 2.81 11.71 -1.20
N TYR A 109 4.04 11.89 -1.71
CA TYR A 109 5.22 11.13 -1.26
C TYR A 109 5.55 11.37 0.22
N GLU A 110 5.47 12.62 0.69
CA GLU A 110 5.67 12.94 2.10
C GLU A 110 4.63 12.23 2.98
N PHE A 111 3.36 12.30 2.59
CA PHE A 111 2.29 11.59 3.28
C PHE A 111 2.46 10.07 3.25
N ALA A 112 2.88 9.50 2.12
CA ALA A 112 3.20 8.09 1.97
C ALA A 112 4.27 7.63 2.96
N GLY A 113 5.28 8.45 3.23
CA GLY A 113 6.31 8.19 4.22
C GLY A 113 5.80 8.01 5.66
N THR A 114 4.58 8.49 5.96
CA THR A 114 3.92 8.29 7.27
C THR A 114 3.17 6.97 7.38
N LYS A 115 3.14 6.15 6.32
CA LYS A 115 2.33 4.92 6.23
C LYS A 115 3.19 3.67 6.31
N THR A 116 2.53 2.54 6.62
CA THR A 116 3.15 1.22 6.52
C THR A 116 3.49 0.88 5.07
N ASN A 117 4.47 0.00 4.84
CA ASN A 117 4.99 -0.33 3.51
C ASN A 117 3.90 -0.64 2.46
N GLN A 118 2.87 -1.41 2.81
CA GLN A 118 1.78 -1.74 1.89
C GLN A 118 0.93 -0.52 1.51
N THR A 119 0.57 0.30 2.49
CA THR A 119 -0.21 1.52 2.27
C THR A 119 0.65 2.59 1.57
N ARG A 120 1.94 2.67 1.91
CA ARG A 120 2.91 3.56 1.27
C ARG A 120 2.95 3.34 -0.24
N SER A 121 3.12 2.10 -0.70
CA SER A 121 3.16 1.78 -2.13
C SER A 121 1.90 2.24 -2.89
N ILE A 122 0.72 2.23 -2.25
CA ILE A 122 -0.53 2.70 -2.85
C ILE A 122 -0.46 4.21 -3.09
N TYR A 123 -0.01 5.00 -2.09
CA TYR A 123 0.14 6.45 -2.26
C TYR A 123 1.25 6.82 -3.25
N GLU A 124 2.35 6.07 -3.29
CA GLU A 124 3.42 6.27 -4.28
C GLU A 124 2.94 6.05 -5.73
N LEU A 125 2.01 5.10 -5.94
CA LEU A 125 1.34 4.94 -7.24
C LEU A 125 0.45 6.12 -7.58
N THR A 126 -0.33 6.64 -6.61
CA THR A 126 -1.13 7.85 -6.78
C THR A 126 -0.25 9.05 -7.13
N ALA A 127 0.91 9.21 -6.44
CA ALA A 127 1.84 10.30 -6.72
C ALA A 127 2.38 10.27 -8.16
N ARG A 128 2.71 9.08 -8.67
CA ARG A 128 3.14 8.92 -10.07
C ARG A 128 2.05 9.32 -11.04
N LYS A 129 0.83 8.87 -10.84
CA LYS A 129 -0.31 9.25 -11.69
C LYS A 129 -0.57 10.75 -11.68
N VAL A 130 -0.51 11.40 -10.51
CA VAL A 130 -0.62 12.86 -10.43
C VAL A 130 0.51 13.54 -11.20
N MET A 131 1.74 13.04 -11.09
CA MET A 131 2.91 13.59 -11.80
C MET A 131 2.78 13.38 -13.32
N ASP A 132 2.28 12.24 -13.77
CA ASP A 132 2.07 11.91 -15.17
C ASP A 132 0.97 12.77 -15.79
N PHE A 133 -0.12 13.03 -15.05
CA PHE A 133 -1.23 13.87 -15.49
C PHE A 133 -0.87 15.36 -15.48
N ASP A 134 -0.33 15.85 -14.36
CA ASP A 134 0.08 17.25 -14.18
C ASP A 134 1.27 17.38 -13.21
N SER A 135 2.46 17.43 -13.77
CA SER A 135 3.72 17.52 -13.00
C SER A 135 3.88 18.82 -12.20
N LYS A 136 3.05 19.84 -12.48
CA LYS A 136 3.10 21.16 -11.83
C LYS A 136 1.98 21.35 -10.81
N ALA A 137 0.99 20.43 -10.77
CA ALA A 137 -0.10 20.47 -9.80
C ALA A 137 0.43 20.69 -8.38
N GLY A 138 -0.17 21.61 -7.64
CA GLY A 138 0.14 21.93 -6.24
C GLY A 138 -1.08 21.77 -5.33
N LEU A 139 -0.98 22.29 -4.11
CA LEU A 139 -2.12 22.31 -3.20
C LEU A 139 -3.18 23.38 -3.55
N SER A 140 -3.03 24.08 -4.66
CA SER A 140 -3.98 25.08 -5.19
C SER A 140 -4.94 24.50 -6.24
N ILE A 141 -4.87 23.21 -6.58
CA ILE A 141 -5.83 22.59 -7.51
C ILE A 141 -7.28 22.81 -7.05
N ASP A 142 -8.18 22.88 -7.99
CA ASP A 142 -9.59 23.10 -7.80
C ASP A 142 -10.45 21.86 -8.17
N LYS A 143 -11.75 22.02 -8.18
CA LYS A 143 -12.70 20.97 -8.54
C LYS A 143 -12.57 20.59 -10.02
N GLU A 144 -12.34 21.56 -10.89
CA GLU A 144 -12.16 21.37 -12.34
C GLU A 144 -10.94 20.48 -12.62
N TRP A 145 -9.85 20.66 -11.87
CA TRP A 145 -8.70 19.77 -11.95
C TRP A 145 -9.05 18.33 -11.55
N ILE A 146 -9.85 18.15 -10.48
CA ILE A 146 -10.29 16.82 -10.02
C ILE A 146 -11.12 16.11 -11.11
N GLU A 147 -12.04 16.84 -11.74
CA GLU A 147 -12.87 16.31 -12.83
C GLU A 147 -12.02 15.94 -14.06
N SER A 148 -11.06 16.79 -14.42
CA SER A 148 -10.14 16.54 -15.53
C SER A 148 -9.26 15.32 -15.28
N PHE A 149 -8.73 15.18 -14.06
CA PHE A 149 -7.98 13.99 -13.64
C PHE A 149 -8.83 12.72 -13.73
N ARG A 150 -10.10 12.79 -13.26
CA ARG A 150 -11.02 11.67 -13.34
C ARG A 150 -11.29 11.28 -14.79
N SER A 151 -11.66 12.23 -15.65
CA SER A 151 -11.99 11.99 -17.05
C SER A 151 -10.81 11.38 -17.81
N HIS A 152 -9.62 11.94 -17.64
CA HIS A 152 -8.38 11.45 -18.25
C HIS A 152 -8.14 9.95 -17.95
N TYR A 153 -8.21 9.54 -16.67
CA TYR A 153 -7.92 8.15 -16.32
C TYR A 153 -9.05 7.18 -16.68
N ILE A 154 -10.29 7.65 -16.82
CA ILE A 154 -11.39 6.84 -17.38
C ILE A 154 -11.18 6.62 -18.88
N GLU A 155 -10.78 7.64 -19.62
CA GLU A 155 -10.45 7.55 -21.05
C GLU A 155 -9.26 6.63 -21.30
N GLU A 156 -8.29 6.60 -20.39
CA GLU A 156 -7.16 5.65 -20.35
C GLU A 156 -7.58 4.21 -19.99
N GLY A 157 -8.87 3.95 -19.77
CA GLY A 157 -9.42 2.62 -19.48
C GLY A 157 -9.39 2.20 -18.01
N MET A 158 -9.14 3.13 -17.07
CA MET A 158 -9.25 2.82 -15.66
C MET A 158 -10.71 2.74 -15.22
N SER A 159 -11.07 1.73 -14.40
CA SER A 159 -12.42 1.62 -13.86
C SER A 159 -12.80 2.81 -12.96
N ILE A 160 -14.08 3.13 -12.88
CA ILE A 160 -14.62 4.20 -12.01
C ILE A 160 -14.16 4.02 -10.57
N ASN A 161 -14.23 2.79 -10.03
CA ASN A 161 -13.75 2.48 -8.68
C ASN A 161 -12.23 2.61 -8.52
N GLY A 162 -11.49 2.33 -9.60
CA GLY A 162 -10.03 2.53 -9.67
C GLY A 162 -9.67 4.01 -9.54
N VAL A 163 -10.28 4.87 -10.35
CA VAL A 163 -10.08 6.32 -10.27
C VAL A 163 -10.60 6.86 -8.93
N GLY A 164 -11.77 6.39 -8.46
CA GLY A 164 -12.31 6.75 -7.15
C GLY A 164 -11.33 6.45 -6.00
N LYS A 165 -10.58 5.35 -6.08
CA LYS A 165 -9.50 5.03 -5.11
C LYS A 165 -8.40 6.09 -5.14
N GLU A 166 -7.92 6.50 -6.33
CA GLU A 166 -6.89 7.52 -6.45
C GLU A 166 -7.37 8.87 -5.89
N LEU A 167 -8.61 9.28 -6.22
CA LEU A 167 -9.22 10.50 -5.68
C LEU A 167 -9.37 10.46 -4.15
N ARG A 168 -9.73 9.32 -3.56
CA ARG A 168 -9.75 9.14 -2.09
C ARG A 168 -8.36 9.31 -1.48
N ASN A 169 -7.32 8.85 -2.16
CA ASN A 169 -5.93 9.04 -1.73
C ASN A 169 -5.54 10.52 -1.76
N ILE A 170 -5.83 11.23 -2.85
CA ILE A 170 -5.58 12.69 -2.97
C ILE A 170 -6.35 13.44 -1.87
N ARG A 171 -7.64 13.12 -1.66
CA ARG A 171 -8.45 13.72 -0.59
C ARG A 171 -7.84 13.52 0.80
N ALA A 172 -7.27 12.34 1.07
CA ALA A 172 -6.60 12.07 2.34
C ALA A 172 -5.35 12.95 2.53
N VAL A 173 -4.60 13.22 1.45
CA VAL A 173 -3.44 14.13 1.47
C VAL A 173 -3.88 15.57 1.72
N PHE A 174 -4.95 16.05 1.08
CA PHE A 174 -5.50 17.39 1.38
C PHE A 174 -5.94 17.53 2.84
N ASN A 175 -6.63 16.53 3.39
CA ASN A 175 -7.01 16.52 4.80
C ASN A 175 -5.79 16.56 5.73
N TRP A 176 -4.73 15.85 5.40
CA TRP A 176 -3.48 15.88 6.15
C TRP A 176 -2.76 17.23 6.01
N ALA A 177 -2.68 17.79 4.80
CA ALA A 177 -2.06 19.08 4.55
C ALA A 177 -2.78 20.23 5.29
N ARG A 178 -4.13 20.23 5.28
CA ARG A 178 -4.95 21.20 6.02
C ARG A 178 -4.72 21.12 7.53
N LYS A 179 -4.67 19.90 8.09
CA LYS A 179 -4.38 19.72 9.53
C LYS A 179 -3.00 20.24 9.93
N ARG A 180 -2.06 20.35 9.00
CA ARG A 180 -0.72 20.91 9.20
C ARG A 180 -0.61 22.39 8.87
N GLY A 181 -1.68 23.01 8.42
CA GLY A 181 -1.67 24.42 8.03
C GLY A 181 -0.94 24.70 6.70
N LEU A 182 -0.64 23.67 5.89
CA LEU A 182 0.06 23.82 4.61
C LEU A 182 -0.83 24.43 3.52
N THR A 183 -2.14 24.31 3.66
CA THR A 183 -3.14 24.91 2.77
C THR A 183 -4.47 25.11 3.50
N GLN A 184 -5.27 26.07 3.04
CA GLN A 184 -6.68 26.21 3.40
C GLN A 184 -7.58 25.69 2.27
N ASN A 185 -7.01 25.48 1.07
CA ASN A 185 -7.72 24.97 -0.09
C ASN A 185 -8.25 23.55 0.15
N TYR A 186 -9.45 23.26 -0.35
CA TYR A 186 -10.05 21.92 -0.27
C TYR A 186 -10.92 21.63 -1.51
N PRO A 187 -10.35 21.10 -2.58
CA PRO A 187 -11.05 20.88 -3.84
C PRO A 187 -12.16 19.83 -3.77
N PHE A 188 -12.28 19.14 -2.64
CA PHE A 188 -13.30 18.11 -2.40
C PHE A 188 -14.49 18.59 -1.57
N LEU A 189 -14.66 19.93 -1.34
CA LEU A 189 -15.69 20.44 -0.44
C LEU A 189 -17.09 19.97 -0.89
N ASP A 190 -17.41 20.16 -2.17
CA ASP A 190 -18.70 19.79 -2.79
C ASP A 190 -18.48 18.74 -3.90
N TYR A 191 -17.51 17.84 -3.69
CA TYR A 191 -17.16 16.81 -4.65
C TYR A 191 -17.49 15.41 -4.11
N HIS A 192 -18.40 14.73 -4.79
CA HIS A 192 -18.73 13.35 -4.49
C HIS A 192 -17.94 12.41 -5.41
N ILE A 193 -17.09 11.58 -4.80
CA ILE A 193 -16.37 10.54 -5.53
C ILE A 193 -17.38 9.45 -5.91
N VAL A 194 -17.60 9.28 -7.21
CA VAL A 194 -18.51 8.26 -7.74
C VAL A 194 -17.96 6.86 -7.46
N GLU A 195 -18.84 5.97 -7.07
CA GLU A 195 -18.57 4.55 -6.85
C GLU A 195 -19.57 3.71 -7.64
N GLU A 196 -19.08 2.70 -8.34
CA GLU A 196 -19.92 1.67 -8.93
C GLU A 196 -20.11 0.52 -7.96
N GLU A 197 -21.31 0.01 -7.90
CA GLU A 197 -21.58 -1.22 -7.17
C GLU A 197 -20.80 -2.39 -7.80
N THR A 198 -20.08 -3.12 -6.98
CA THR A 198 -19.33 -4.30 -7.42
C THR A 198 -20.09 -5.55 -7.02
N VAL A 199 -20.34 -6.41 -8.01
CA VAL A 199 -20.89 -7.74 -7.74
C VAL A 199 -19.83 -8.56 -6.98
N PRO A 200 -20.17 -9.14 -5.82
CA PRO A 200 -19.26 -10.03 -5.12
C PRO A 200 -18.86 -11.22 -6.00
N ASN A 201 -17.58 -11.54 -6.05
CA ASN A 201 -17.07 -12.71 -6.77
C ASN A 201 -17.23 -13.97 -5.90
N ASN A 202 -18.48 -14.37 -5.69
CA ASN A 202 -18.84 -15.64 -5.05
C ASN A 202 -18.99 -16.73 -6.13
N ILE A 203 -18.70 -17.97 -5.70
CA ILE A 203 -18.79 -19.16 -6.56
C ILE A 203 -20.03 -19.93 -6.08
N SER A 204 -20.77 -20.50 -7.04
CA SER A 204 -21.92 -21.34 -6.72
C SER A 204 -21.52 -22.60 -5.92
N VAL A 205 -22.43 -23.15 -5.15
CA VAL A 205 -22.17 -24.37 -4.38
C VAL A 205 -21.81 -25.53 -5.32
N GLU A 206 -22.48 -25.61 -6.46
CA GLU A 206 -22.23 -26.62 -7.49
C GLU A 206 -20.80 -26.50 -8.05
N ASP A 207 -20.36 -25.31 -8.39
CA ASP A 207 -19.01 -25.11 -8.92
C ASP A 207 -17.94 -25.27 -7.85
N LEU A 208 -18.23 -24.92 -6.60
CA LEU A 208 -17.35 -25.23 -5.46
C LEU A 208 -17.17 -26.75 -5.30
N ARG A 209 -18.26 -27.53 -5.38
CA ARG A 209 -18.21 -29.01 -5.34
C ARG A 209 -17.41 -29.56 -6.52
N ARG A 210 -17.68 -29.08 -7.74
CA ARG A 210 -16.92 -29.46 -8.93
C ARG A 210 -15.45 -29.16 -8.77
N LEU A 211 -15.09 -27.99 -8.23
CA LEU A 211 -13.70 -27.57 -7.98
C LEU A 211 -13.01 -28.47 -6.94
N ARG A 212 -13.73 -28.87 -5.85
CA ARG A 212 -13.22 -29.77 -4.82
C ARG A 212 -12.92 -31.16 -5.36
N ASP A 213 -13.87 -31.68 -6.14
CA ASP A 213 -13.86 -33.07 -6.58
C ASP A 213 -13.06 -33.27 -7.90
N TYR A 214 -12.67 -32.17 -8.56
CA TYR A 214 -11.91 -32.26 -9.79
C TYR A 214 -10.49 -32.81 -9.55
N PRO A 215 -10.04 -33.81 -10.33
CA PRO A 215 -8.70 -34.40 -10.23
C PRO A 215 -7.66 -33.42 -10.79
N CYS A 216 -7.37 -32.36 -10.01
CA CYS A 216 -6.41 -31.34 -10.41
C CYS A 216 -4.97 -31.90 -10.48
N GLU A 217 -4.11 -31.23 -11.26
CA GLU A 217 -2.70 -31.59 -11.37
C GLU A 217 -1.98 -31.43 -10.02
N SER A 218 -0.93 -32.23 -9.79
CA SER A 218 -0.20 -32.24 -8.51
C SER A 218 0.33 -30.88 -8.07
N TRP A 219 0.72 -30.03 -9.03
CA TRP A 219 1.19 -28.68 -8.74
C TRP A 219 0.06 -27.70 -8.36
N GLN A 220 -1.20 -27.98 -8.75
CA GLN A 220 -2.38 -27.18 -8.40
C GLN A 220 -2.92 -27.53 -7.00
N LYS A 221 -2.77 -28.81 -6.62
CA LYS A 221 -3.38 -29.36 -5.39
C LYS A 221 -3.13 -28.52 -4.12
N PRO A 222 -1.91 -28.05 -3.81
CA PRO A 222 -1.69 -27.23 -2.63
C PRO A 222 -2.47 -25.92 -2.63
N TYR A 223 -2.71 -25.34 -3.79
CA TYR A 223 -3.43 -24.07 -3.92
C TYR A 223 -4.94 -24.28 -3.82
N VAL A 224 -5.46 -25.37 -4.36
CA VAL A 224 -6.86 -25.78 -4.20
C VAL A 224 -7.13 -26.10 -2.72
N ASP A 225 -6.26 -26.86 -2.08
CA ASP A 225 -6.38 -27.18 -0.65
C ASP A 225 -6.31 -25.90 0.22
N PHE A 226 -5.43 -24.97 -0.09
CA PHE A 226 -5.37 -23.69 0.63
C PHE A 226 -6.65 -22.85 0.47
N PHE A 227 -7.23 -22.84 -0.73
CA PHE A 227 -8.51 -22.18 -0.98
C PHE A 227 -9.62 -22.79 -0.11
N PHE A 228 -9.73 -24.14 -0.10
CA PHE A 228 -10.73 -24.82 0.70
C PHE A 228 -10.47 -24.72 2.20
N LEU A 229 -9.22 -24.71 2.65
CA LEU A 229 -8.89 -24.43 4.04
C LEU A 229 -9.40 -23.06 4.47
N SER A 230 -9.20 -22.04 3.62
CA SER A 230 -9.78 -20.71 3.88
C SER A 230 -11.30 -20.77 3.95
N PHE A 231 -11.97 -21.48 3.04
CA PHE A 231 -13.42 -21.63 3.01
C PHE A 231 -13.96 -22.36 4.27
N TYR A 232 -13.35 -23.48 4.66
CA TYR A 232 -13.72 -24.26 5.84
C TYR A 232 -13.52 -23.49 7.15
N LEU A 233 -12.59 -22.56 7.17
CA LEU A 233 -12.37 -21.63 8.28
C LEU A 233 -13.14 -20.31 8.07
N ALA A 234 -14.40 -20.39 7.62
CA ALA A 234 -15.31 -19.26 7.43
C ALA A 234 -14.76 -18.15 6.52
N GLY A 235 -14.00 -18.50 5.50
CA GLY A 235 -13.39 -17.52 4.62
C GLY A 235 -12.36 -16.63 5.32
N ILE A 236 -11.54 -17.20 6.19
CA ILE A 236 -10.43 -16.49 6.84
C ILE A 236 -9.57 -15.80 5.79
N ASN A 237 -9.13 -14.56 6.08
CA ASN A 237 -8.29 -13.84 5.12
C ASN A 237 -6.96 -14.59 4.92
N PRO A 238 -6.52 -14.82 3.67
CA PRO A 238 -5.30 -15.58 3.39
C PRO A 238 -4.04 -15.07 4.12
N VAL A 239 -3.91 -13.76 4.33
CA VAL A 239 -2.77 -13.22 5.07
C VAL A 239 -2.83 -13.58 6.56
N ASP A 240 -4.04 -13.63 7.13
CA ASP A 240 -4.23 -14.06 8.51
C ASP A 240 -3.92 -15.56 8.63
N LEU A 241 -4.48 -16.40 7.74
CA LEU A 241 -4.27 -17.85 7.71
C LEU A 241 -2.79 -18.23 7.62
N LEU A 242 -2.04 -17.62 6.71
CA LEU A 242 -0.61 -17.89 6.53
C LEU A 242 0.28 -17.42 7.69
N SER A 243 -0.24 -16.59 8.57
CA SER A 243 0.50 -16.08 9.74
C SER A 243 0.16 -16.78 11.05
N LEU A 244 -0.71 -17.78 11.02
CA LEU A 244 -1.09 -18.52 12.20
C LEU A 244 0.02 -19.46 12.66
N LYS A 245 0.18 -19.58 13.97
CA LYS A 245 1.09 -20.54 14.60
C LYS A 245 0.35 -21.83 14.92
N SER A 246 1.07 -22.92 15.09
CA SER A 246 0.51 -24.24 15.40
C SER A 246 -0.28 -24.27 16.70
N ASP A 247 0.04 -23.39 17.66
CA ASP A 247 -0.66 -23.25 18.94
C ASP A 247 -1.96 -22.44 18.88
N ALA A 248 -2.33 -21.93 17.69
CA ALA A 248 -3.56 -21.17 17.48
C ALA A 248 -4.84 -22.04 17.60
N ILE A 249 -4.70 -23.37 17.48
CA ILE A 249 -5.80 -24.32 17.67
C ILE A 249 -5.76 -24.89 19.10
N LYS A 250 -6.86 -24.73 19.82
CA LYS A 250 -7.07 -25.31 21.16
C LYS A 250 -8.51 -25.80 21.27
N ASP A 251 -8.68 -26.99 21.84
CA ASP A 251 -9.99 -27.59 22.07
C ASP A 251 -10.91 -27.58 20.83
N GLY A 252 -10.35 -27.90 19.66
CA GLY A 252 -11.05 -27.91 18.39
C GLY A 252 -11.46 -26.54 17.83
N HIS A 253 -10.91 -25.45 18.38
CA HIS A 253 -11.17 -24.09 17.91
C HIS A 253 -9.88 -23.38 17.53
N LEU A 254 -9.91 -22.71 16.37
CA LEU A 254 -8.89 -21.78 15.91
C LEU A 254 -9.17 -20.39 16.46
N THR A 255 -8.20 -19.83 17.20
CA THR A 255 -8.33 -18.48 17.78
C THR A 255 -7.22 -17.56 17.28
N PHE A 256 -7.59 -16.42 16.71
CA PHE A 256 -6.63 -15.47 16.15
C PHE A 256 -7.12 -14.01 16.19
N VAL A 257 -6.19 -13.10 15.96
CA VAL A 257 -6.47 -11.66 15.83
C VAL A 257 -6.15 -11.23 14.39
N ARG A 258 -7.11 -10.56 13.73
CA ARG A 258 -6.93 -10.11 12.34
C ARG A 258 -5.81 -9.07 12.24
N GLN A 259 -4.83 -9.31 11.38
CA GLN A 259 -3.71 -8.38 11.12
C GLN A 259 -4.18 -7.01 10.61
N LYS A 260 -5.19 -6.99 9.73
CA LYS A 260 -5.70 -5.73 9.15
C LYS A 260 -6.26 -4.76 10.20
N THR A 261 -6.80 -5.27 11.30
CA THR A 261 -7.44 -4.48 12.38
C THR A 261 -6.56 -4.32 13.61
N ASN A 262 -5.49 -5.12 13.72
CA ASN A 262 -4.51 -5.04 14.80
C ASN A 262 -3.40 -4.03 14.45
N LYS A 263 -3.76 -2.76 14.28
CA LYS A 263 -2.77 -1.69 14.04
C LYS A 263 -2.23 -1.19 15.38
N GLN A 264 -0.95 -0.84 15.38
CA GLN A 264 -0.33 -0.15 16.52
C GLN A 264 -1.14 1.10 16.85
N GLY A 265 -1.62 1.22 18.09
CA GLY A 265 -2.54 2.28 18.53
C GLY A 265 -4.03 1.95 18.37
N SER A 266 -4.42 0.74 17.95
CA SER A 266 -5.82 0.31 17.96
C SER A 266 -6.30 0.15 19.41
N THR A 267 -7.37 0.87 19.78
CA THR A 267 -7.97 0.80 21.12
C THR A 267 -8.79 -0.46 21.37
N LYS A 268 -9.02 -1.29 20.33
CA LYS A 268 -9.81 -2.52 20.42
C LYS A 268 -9.19 -3.63 19.57
N ILE A 269 -8.61 -4.61 20.24
CA ILE A 269 -8.18 -5.87 19.64
C ILE A 269 -9.40 -6.81 19.62
N ARG A 270 -9.69 -7.39 18.46
CA ARG A 270 -10.74 -8.42 18.34
C ARG A 270 -10.13 -9.77 18.09
N THR A 271 -10.45 -10.69 18.95
CA THR A 271 -10.18 -12.10 18.77
C THR A 271 -11.35 -12.75 18.02
N ILE A 272 -11.04 -13.57 17.04
CA ILE A 272 -11.97 -14.39 16.28
C ILE A 272 -11.70 -15.83 16.69
N THR A 273 -12.75 -16.56 17.01
CA THR A 273 -12.69 -17.99 17.35
C THR A 273 -13.61 -18.74 16.40
N LEU A 274 -13.08 -19.72 15.69
CA LEU A 274 -13.78 -20.54 14.69
C LEU A 274 -13.62 -22.01 15.03
N PRO A 275 -14.65 -22.86 14.85
CA PRO A 275 -14.50 -24.30 15.01
C PRO A 275 -13.63 -24.83 13.86
N VAL A 276 -12.75 -25.77 14.18
CA VAL A 276 -11.97 -26.52 13.19
C VAL A 276 -12.70 -27.84 12.95
N LEU A 277 -13.36 -27.92 11.80
CA LEU A 277 -14.08 -29.12 11.39
C LEU A 277 -13.12 -30.14 10.76
N PRO A 278 -13.52 -31.43 10.64
CA PRO A 278 -12.66 -32.49 10.10
C PRO A 278 -12.04 -32.16 8.74
N ASP A 279 -12.82 -31.55 7.82
CA ASP A 279 -12.33 -31.13 6.50
C ASP A 279 -11.17 -30.12 6.57
N ALA A 280 -11.26 -29.19 7.50
CA ALA A 280 -10.18 -28.23 7.72
C ALA A 280 -8.95 -28.90 8.37
N GLN A 281 -9.18 -29.79 9.34
CA GLN A 281 -8.12 -30.50 10.04
C GLN A 281 -7.35 -31.41 9.09
N GLU A 282 -8.03 -32.13 8.19
CA GLU A 282 -7.39 -32.98 7.18
C GLU A 282 -6.40 -32.19 6.31
N ILE A 283 -6.76 -30.98 5.89
CA ILE A 283 -5.85 -30.14 5.09
C ILE A 283 -4.68 -29.66 5.96
N ILE A 284 -4.92 -29.25 7.21
CA ILE A 284 -3.86 -28.81 8.12
C ILE A 284 -2.84 -29.94 8.32
N ASP A 285 -3.30 -31.15 8.56
CA ASP A 285 -2.46 -32.34 8.78
C ASP A 285 -1.67 -32.75 7.52
N ARG A 286 -2.22 -32.47 6.35
CA ARG A 286 -1.55 -32.75 5.04
C ARG A 286 -0.38 -31.83 4.76
N TYR A 287 -0.38 -30.62 5.30
CA TYR A 287 0.66 -29.60 5.07
C TYR A 287 1.30 -29.12 6.38
N PRO A 288 2.02 -30.00 7.11
CA PRO A 288 2.70 -29.60 8.34
C PRO A 288 3.82 -28.57 8.04
N SER A 289 4.07 -27.66 8.97
CA SER A 289 5.17 -26.70 8.88
C SER A 289 6.32 -27.10 9.81
N GLU A 290 7.55 -27.04 9.31
CA GLU A 290 8.78 -27.24 10.09
C GLU A 290 9.13 -25.99 10.94
N GLU A 291 8.57 -24.81 10.59
CA GLU A 291 8.85 -23.54 11.24
C GLU A 291 7.86 -23.17 12.38
N GLY A 292 6.98 -24.10 12.76
CA GLY A 292 5.98 -23.91 13.82
C GLY A 292 4.79 -23.01 13.40
N TRP A 293 4.57 -22.85 12.08
CA TRP A 293 3.33 -22.28 11.56
C TRP A 293 2.20 -23.34 11.60
N LEU A 294 0.95 -22.88 11.47
CA LEU A 294 -0.19 -23.79 11.40
C LEU A 294 -0.10 -24.73 10.20
N THR A 295 0.43 -24.22 9.08
CA THR A 295 0.60 -24.98 7.85
C THR A 295 1.87 -24.55 7.13
N GLY A 296 2.51 -25.47 6.38
CA GLY A 296 3.74 -25.27 5.61
C GLY A 296 3.55 -24.61 4.22
N PHE A 297 2.41 -24.02 3.91
CA PHE A 297 2.18 -23.39 2.58
C PHE A 297 3.17 -22.28 2.25
N MET A 298 3.80 -21.67 3.24
CA MET A 298 4.79 -20.59 3.05
C MET A 298 6.24 -21.03 3.14
N ASP A 299 6.53 -22.26 3.57
CA ASP A 299 7.90 -22.72 3.86
C ASP A 299 8.85 -22.60 2.65
N CYS A 300 8.31 -22.64 1.43
CA CYS A 300 9.06 -22.44 0.18
C CYS A 300 8.79 -21.11 -0.53
N ARG A 301 8.25 -20.09 0.15
CA ARG A 301 7.82 -18.83 -0.47
C ARG A 301 8.38 -17.60 0.24
N ASN A 302 8.86 -16.64 -0.53
CA ASN A 302 9.49 -15.43 0.00
C ASN A 302 8.48 -14.33 0.39
N SER A 303 7.23 -14.40 -0.03
CA SER A 303 6.24 -13.38 0.31
C SER A 303 4.79 -13.84 0.09
N TYR A 304 3.89 -13.30 0.92
CA TYR A 304 2.45 -13.45 0.73
C TYR A 304 1.97 -13.07 -0.69
N ARG A 305 2.52 -12.00 -1.27
CA ARG A 305 2.09 -11.54 -2.62
C ARG A 305 2.43 -12.57 -3.69
N SER A 306 3.61 -13.18 -3.62
CA SER A 306 4.00 -14.22 -4.58
C SER A 306 3.15 -15.47 -4.43
N PHE A 307 2.85 -15.87 -3.18
CA PHE A 307 1.94 -16.99 -2.91
C PHE A 307 0.53 -16.72 -3.42
N ALA A 308 -0.06 -15.57 -3.09
CA ALA A 308 -1.42 -15.22 -3.50
C ALA A 308 -1.57 -15.16 -5.04
N ARG A 309 -0.55 -14.63 -5.75
CA ARG A 309 -0.54 -14.64 -7.21
C ARG A 309 -0.49 -16.06 -7.76
N ALA A 310 0.44 -16.88 -7.27
CA ALA A 310 0.56 -18.27 -7.72
C ALA A 310 -0.72 -19.07 -7.43
N CYS A 311 -1.35 -18.82 -6.30
CA CYS A 311 -2.60 -19.47 -5.94
C CYS A 311 -3.75 -19.05 -6.87
N ASN A 312 -3.92 -17.76 -7.15
CA ASN A 312 -4.93 -17.32 -8.12
C ASN A 312 -4.66 -17.88 -9.52
N ASP A 313 -3.40 -17.85 -9.96
CA ASP A 313 -3.00 -18.41 -11.27
C ASP A 313 -3.27 -19.93 -11.35
N ALA A 314 -3.08 -20.65 -10.25
CA ALA A 314 -3.36 -22.10 -10.20
C ALA A 314 -4.86 -22.38 -10.18
N LEU A 315 -5.62 -21.70 -9.34
CA LEU A 315 -7.08 -21.85 -9.23
C LEU A 315 -7.78 -21.57 -10.56
N GLN A 316 -7.37 -20.51 -11.26
CA GLN A 316 -7.89 -20.13 -12.58
C GLN A 316 -7.50 -21.08 -13.72
N LYS A 317 -6.81 -22.17 -13.41
CA LYS A 317 -6.43 -23.22 -14.36
C LYS A 317 -6.96 -24.59 -13.97
N VAL A 318 -7.75 -24.70 -12.90
CA VAL A 318 -8.36 -25.96 -12.49
C VAL A 318 -9.53 -26.29 -13.41
N GLY A 319 -9.36 -27.32 -14.22
CA GLY A 319 -10.32 -27.78 -15.20
C GLY A 319 -9.64 -28.59 -16.30
N PRO A 320 -10.39 -29.04 -17.30
CA PRO A 320 -9.82 -29.74 -18.46
C PRO A 320 -8.70 -28.93 -19.09
N SER A 321 -7.68 -29.61 -19.57
CA SER A 321 -6.54 -28.99 -20.25
C SER A 321 -6.14 -29.72 -21.50
N HIS A 322 -5.69 -28.97 -22.50
CA HIS A 322 -5.20 -29.56 -23.76
C HIS A 322 -3.96 -28.83 -24.27
N LYS A 323 -3.13 -29.56 -25.03
CA LYS A 323 -1.90 -29.02 -25.60
C LYS A 323 -2.19 -28.34 -26.91
N VAL A 324 -1.84 -27.07 -27.04
CA VAL A 324 -1.98 -26.31 -28.29
C VAL A 324 -0.65 -26.24 -29.02
N LYS A 325 -0.70 -26.52 -30.35
CA LYS A 325 0.45 -26.38 -31.25
C LYS A 325 0.50 -24.94 -31.78
N ASP A 326 1.73 -24.42 -31.92
CA ASP A 326 1.93 -23.15 -32.62
C ASP A 326 1.70 -23.27 -34.14
N LYS A 327 1.74 -22.14 -34.86
CA LYS A 327 1.59 -22.07 -36.31
C LYS A 327 2.64 -22.92 -37.07
N VAL A 328 3.70 -23.38 -36.43
CA VAL A 328 4.79 -24.19 -36.96
C VAL A 328 4.67 -25.67 -36.52
N GLY A 329 3.60 -26.03 -35.80
CA GLY A 329 3.34 -27.39 -35.35
C GLY A 329 4.11 -27.82 -34.09
N LYS A 330 4.87 -26.95 -33.43
CA LYS A 330 5.54 -27.24 -32.16
C LYS A 330 4.59 -27.07 -30.98
N LEU A 331 4.57 -28.04 -30.08
CA LEU A 331 3.83 -27.98 -28.81
C LEU A 331 4.40 -26.85 -27.94
N ARG A 332 3.64 -25.78 -27.68
CA ARG A 332 4.16 -24.61 -26.93
C ARG A 332 3.38 -24.25 -25.70
N LYS A 333 2.10 -24.59 -25.56
CA LYS A 333 1.27 -24.10 -24.49
C LYS A 333 0.22 -25.12 -24.06
N MET A 334 0.00 -25.20 -22.75
CA MET A 334 -1.23 -25.80 -22.20
C MET A 334 -2.32 -24.74 -22.19
N GLU A 335 -3.46 -25.03 -22.73
CA GLU A 335 -4.69 -24.24 -22.54
C GLU A 335 -5.60 -24.98 -21.57
N TYR A 336 -6.21 -24.22 -20.69
CA TYR A 336 -7.08 -24.71 -19.63
C TYR A 336 -8.50 -24.20 -19.86
N GLU A 337 -9.47 -25.06 -19.62
CA GLU A 337 -10.90 -24.74 -19.57
C GLU A 337 -11.32 -24.70 -18.09
N PRO A 338 -11.12 -23.58 -17.39
CA PRO A 338 -11.28 -23.55 -15.94
C PRO A 338 -12.75 -23.73 -15.53
N ILE A 339 -12.98 -24.46 -14.43
CA ILE A 339 -14.30 -24.59 -13.79
C ILE A 339 -14.78 -23.20 -13.34
N CYS A 340 -13.87 -22.39 -12.80
CA CYS A 340 -14.17 -21.06 -12.28
C CYS A 340 -13.12 -20.05 -12.81
N PRO A 341 -13.29 -19.46 -14.02
CA PRO A 341 -12.26 -18.63 -14.64
C PRO A 341 -11.90 -17.36 -13.89
N GLU A 342 -12.82 -16.82 -13.09
CA GLU A 342 -12.61 -15.58 -12.31
C GLU A 342 -12.32 -15.82 -10.83
N ILE A 343 -12.09 -17.08 -10.43
CA ILE A 343 -11.81 -17.44 -9.05
C ILE A 343 -10.57 -16.73 -8.52
N THR A 344 -10.66 -16.26 -7.30
CA THR A 344 -9.54 -15.73 -6.53
C THR A 344 -9.53 -16.34 -5.14
N LEU A 345 -8.43 -16.21 -4.42
CA LEU A 345 -8.37 -16.60 -2.99
C LEU A 345 -9.49 -15.96 -2.15
N TYR A 346 -9.89 -14.73 -2.53
CA TYR A 346 -10.92 -14.02 -1.80
C TYR A 346 -12.33 -14.55 -2.07
N SER A 347 -12.53 -15.29 -3.16
CA SER A 347 -13.80 -15.93 -3.50
C SER A 347 -14.24 -16.94 -2.43
N ALA A 348 -13.31 -17.60 -1.73
CA ALA A 348 -13.62 -18.46 -0.59
C ALA A 348 -14.46 -17.74 0.49
N ARG A 349 -14.08 -16.49 0.77
CA ARG A 349 -14.77 -15.66 1.76
C ARG A 349 -16.13 -15.15 1.26
N TYR A 350 -16.21 -14.75 0.00
CA TYR A 350 -17.48 -14.33 -0.61
C TYR A 350 -18.46 -15.49 -0.69
N SER A 351 -17.99 -16.68 -1.11
CA SER A 351 -18.84 -17.87 -1.21
C SER A 351 -19.34 -18.34 0.15
N PHE A 352 -18.49 -18.35 1.20
CA PHE A 352 -18.96 -18.65 2.56
C PHE A 352 -20.05 -17.68 3.00
N GLY A 353 -19.84 -16.37 2.79
CA GLY A 353 -20.82 -15.35 3.16
C GLY A 353 -22.13 -15.46 2.37
N SER A 354 -22.03 -15.72 1.06
CA SER A 354 -23.18 -15.88 0.17
C SER A 354 -24.02 -17.11 0.53
N ILE A 355 -23.40 -18.27 0.73
CA ILE A 355 -24.09 -19.50 1.17
C ILE A 355 -24.76 -19.26 2.52
N ALA A 356 -24.07 -18.66 3.47
CA ALA A 356 -24.63 -18.39 4.78
C ALA A 356 -25.86 -17.48 4.73
N ALA A 357 -25.81 -16.43 3.88
CA ALA A 357 -26.89 -15.45 3.77
C ALA A 357 -28.05 -15.95 2.91
N ASN A 358 -27.74 -16.43 1.70
CA ASN A 358 -28.75 -16.65 0.66
C ASN A 358 -29.33 -18.08 0.69
N ASP A 359 -28.50 -19.09 0.99
CA ASP A 359 -28.95 -20.48 0.98
C ASP A 359 -29.41 -20.97 2.36
N LEU A 360 -28.86 -20.38 3.45
CA LEU A 360 -29.11 -20.85 4.82
C LEU A 360 -29.81 -19.83 5.71
N ASP A 361 -30.10 -18.65 5.22
CA ASP A 361 -30.78 -17.56 5.97
C ASP A 361 -30.12 -17.26 7.34
N ILE A 362 -28.79 -17.31 7.39
CA ILE A 362 -28.04 -16.99 8.59
C ILE A 362 -27.96 -15.47 8.72
N SER A 363 -28.30 -14.94 9.90
CA SER A 363 -28.34 -13.49 10.12
C SER A 363 -27.00 -12.83 9.80
N GLU A 364 -27.03 -11.62 9.18
CA GLU A 364 -25.85 -10.82 8.87
C GLU A 364 -24.91 -10.63 10.06
N ARG A 365 -25.50 -10.51 11.27
CA ARG A 365 -24.74 -10.39 12.50
C ARG A 365 -23.87 -11.63 12.74
N THR A 366 -24.43 -12.81 12.59
CA THR A 366 -23.72 -14.09 12.81
C THR A 366 -22.64 -14.25 11.73
N ILE A 367 -22.99 -13.98 10.47
CA ILE A 367 -22.03 -13.99 9.36
C ILE A 367 -20.87 -13.02 9.65
N GLY A 368 -21.19 -11.80 10.06
CA GLY A 368 -20.17 -10.81 10.42
C GLY A 368 -19.28 -11.24 11.58
N MET A 369 -19.79 -11.99 12.56
CA MET A 369 -18.98 -12.57 13.63
C MET A 369 -18.04 -13.65 13.08
N CYS A 370 -18.51 -14.57 12.23
CA CYS A 370 -17.67 -15.55 11.56
C CYS A 370 -16.56 -14.88 10.72
N LEU A 371 -16.92 -13.85 9.99
CA LEU A 371 -16.00 -13.08 9.14
C LEU A 371 -15.10 -12.11 9.92
N GLY A 372 -15.29 -11.92 11.22
CA GLY A 372 -14.55 -10.98 12.05
C GLY A 372 -14.81 -9.51 11.68
N HIS A 373 -16.01 -9.17 11.23
CA HIS A 373 -16.41 -7.79 10.99
C HIS A 373 -16.76 -7.06 12.30
N SER A 374 -16.63 -5.73 12.30
CA SER A 374 -17.00 -4.94 13.49
C SER A 374 -18.49 -4.56 13.46
N TRP A 375 -19.22 -4.99 14.51
CA TRP A 375 -20.65 -4.75 14.63
C TRP A 375 -21.03 -3.58 15.54
N ALA A 376 -20.08 -2.94 16.20
CA ALA A 376 -20.35 -1.90 17.19
C ALA A 376 -20.71 -0.56 16.55
N LYS A 377 -21.85 -0.48 15.84
CA LYS A 377 -22.40 0.83 15.39
C LYS A 377 -23.47 1.39 16.36
N ASN A 378 -24.11 0.57 17.21
CA ASN A 378 -25.20 0.99 18.11
C ASN A 378 -24.81 0.73 19.58
N VAL A 379 -25.39 1.51 20.47
CA VAL A 379 -25.23 1.33 21.94
C VAL A 379 -25.64 -0.07 22.36
N THR A 380 -26.73 -0.59 21.84
CA THR A 380 -27.27 -1.93 22.12
C THR A 380 -26.27 -3.07 21.83
N SER A 381 -25.45 -2.95 20.80
CA SER A 381 -24.46 -3.98 20.45
C SER A 381 -23.37 -4.17 21.52
N ARG A 382 -23.17 -3.18 22.41
CA ARG A 382 -22.23 -3.27 23.55
C ARG A 382 -22.70 -4.21 24.65
N TYR A 383 -24.02 -4.42 24.75
CA TYR A 383 -24.63 -5.30 25.76
C TYR A 383 -24.78 -6.74 25.29
N MET A 384 -24.49 -7.02 24.02
CA MET A 384 -24.66 -8.34 23.45
C MET A 384 -23.30 -9.04 23.37
N ALA A 385 -23.04 -9.95 24.29
CA ALA A 385 -21.87 -10.82 24.23
C ALA A 385 -21.87 -11.66 22.95
N THR A 386 -20.67 -12.00 22.46
CA THR A 386 -20.51 -12.96 21.37
C THR A 386 -20.91 -14.35 21.86
N ASP A 387 -21.92 -14.95 21.24
CA ASP A 387 -22.28 -16.32 21.50
C ASP A 387 -21.53 -17.25 20.55
N GLN A 388 -20.50 -17.92 21.06
CA GLN A 388 -19.63 -18.81 20.27
C GLN A 388 -20.45 -19.95 19.63
N ARG A 389 -21.49 -20.46 20.30
CA ARG A 389 -22.36 -21.52 19.76
C ARG A 389 -23.03 -21.10 18.44
N LYS A 390 -23.36 -19.81 18.27
CA LYS A 390 -23.93 -19.30 17.01
C LYS A 390 -22.92 -19.32 15.89
N ILE A 391 -21.67 -19.00 16.18
CA ILE A 391 -20.56 -19.07 15.20
C ILE A 391 -20.34 -20.52 14.81
N ASP A 392 -20.21 -21.41 15.78
CA ASP A 392 -19.99 -22.84 15.57
C ASP A 392 -21.10 -23.47 14.72
N ASN A 393 -22.35 -23.17 15.08
CA ASN A 393 -23.51 -23.65 14.34
C ASN A 393 -23.54 -23.10 12.90
N ALA A 394 -23.24 -21.81 12.71
CA ALA A 394 -23.20 -21.20 11.39
C ALA A 394 -22.14 -21.86 10.50
N VAL A 395 -20.92 -22.05 11.02
CA VAL A 395 -19.84 -22.72 10.27
C VAL A 395 -20.22 -24.16 9.94
N ARG A 396 -20.73 -24.93 10.91
CA ARG A 396 -21.19 -26.32 10.67
C ARG A 396 -22.29 -26.41 9.62
N ARG A 397 -23.28 -25.53 9.66
CA ARG A 397 -24.37 -25.48 8.67
C ARG A 397 -23.83 -25.16 7.27
N VAL A 398 -22.96 -24.18 7.11
CA VAL A 398 -22.40 -23.84 5.79
C VAL A 398 -21.57 -24.99 5.23
N ILE A 399 -20.71 -25.59 6.05
CA ILE A 399 -19.85 -26.68 5.59
C ILE A 399 -20.67 -27.94 5.34
N GLY A 400 -21.63 -28.28 6.19
CA GLY A 400 -22.56 -29.40 5.99
C GLY A 400 -23.38 -29.25 4.71
N TYR A 401 -23.94 -28.06 4.44
CA TYR A 401 -24.64 -27.76 3.19
C TYR A 401 -23.73 -27.92 1.97
N PHE A 402 -22.51 -27.38 2.03
CA PHE A 402 -21.50 -27.57 0.98
C PHE A 402 -21.12 -29.05 0.80
N ALA A 403 -20.99 -29.82 1.85
CA ALA A 403 -20.70 -31.26 1.79
C ALA A 403 -21.86 -32.10 1.21
N GLY A 404 -23.08 -31.54 1.15
CA GLY A 404 -24.28 -32.27 0.73
C GLY A 404 -24.89 -33.13 1.83
N SER A 405 -24.52 -32.87 3.10
CA SER A 405 -25.14 -33.50 4.26
C SER A 405 -26.52 -32.90 4.47
N GLU A 406 -27.52 -33.74 4.76
CA GLU A 406 -28.82 -33.25 5.23
C GLU A 406 -28.59 -32.39 6.48
N LEU A 407 -29.12 -31.18 6.48
CA LEU A 407 -29.03 -30.27 7.64
C LEU A 407 -29.92 -30.85 8.74
N PRO A 408 -29.40 -31.04 9.98
CA PRO A 408 -30.22 -31.44 11.10
C PRO A 408 -31.22 -30.34 11.49
#